data_cd678c12960b4f6fc51f80346d69a2ff
#
_entry.id   cd678c12960b4f6fc51f80346d69a2ff
#
_cell.length_a   1.000
_cell.length_b   1.000
_cell.length_c   1.000
_cell.angle_alpha   90.00
_cell.angle_beta   90.00
_cell.angle_gamma   90.00
#
_symmetry.space_group_name_H-M   'P 1'
#
loop_
_entity.id
_entity.type
_entity.pdbx_description
1 polymer ?
#
loop_
_entity_poly.entity_id
_entity_poly.type
_entity_poly.pdbx_seq_one_letter_code
_entity_poly.pdbx_strand_id
1 'polypeptide(L)'
;MEELRVLLTAAGCPGAAPVIRQLKQVDERSIEIIGTDIDQYKIGAHWCDRFHLVPKGGSPEFIPRLIEIIELERPHVLLPQSSAEIIAIASNKELLEAAGTKVMVASEKAVKISENKDELYSFFKDSPVKVPEFRHVSSLEQFVSSSEELGYPDNPVCFKPPFSKGSRGFRILSDDVSRKEIILKQRPFSYFISMNEFMDVFGKDDEFPELLIMEYVQGVDCTTDPLTRKGEVLLCPIKSRHNERCGLPMKFVQVESPELLESTSHIVKTLELDWIINAQFIGEYLIELNPRISTQIFAPGLNIPYLAIKLLLEEITPDEVRDCSSKIIIGQTSVRYYNQIFFDDN
;
A
#
# COMPACT_ATOMS: atom_id res chain seq x y z
N MET A 1 -18.31 19.81 -18.00
CA MET A 1 -18.82 18.80 -17.05
C MET A 1 -19.10 19.50 -15.70
N GLU A 2 -20.01 18.95 -14.91
CA GLU A 2 -20.30 19.48 -13.57
C GLU A 2 -19.09 19.34 -12.65
N GLU A 3 -19.05 20.18 -11.59
CA GLU A 3 -18.04 20.11 -10.55
C GLU A 3 -18.04 18.75 -9.84
N LEU A 4 -16.86 18.19 -9.60
CA LEU A 4 -16.68 16.91 -8.93
C LEU A 4 -16.14 17.13 -7.51
N ARG A 5 -16.80 16.56 -6.49
CA ARG A 5 -16.32 16.55 -5.11
C ARG A 5 -15.78 15.20 -4.73
N VAL A 6 -14.55 15.17 -4.23
CA VAL A 6 -13.83 13.95 -3.86
C VAL A 6 -13.45 14.01 -2.38
N LEU A 7 -13.94 13.07 -1.59
CA LEU A 7 -13.53 12.88 -0.20
C LEU A 7 -12.28 11.99 -0.19
N LEU A 8 -11.14 12.56 0.13
CA LEU A 8 -9.85 11.91 0.17
C LEU A 8 -9.47 11.62 1.62
N THR A 9 -9.50 10.36 2.03
CA THR A 9 -9.14 10.00 3.41
C THR A 9 -7.64 9.83 3.57
N ALA A 10 -7.11 9.93 4.81
CA ALA A 10 -5.68 9.93 5.11
C ALA A 10 -4.90 10.91 4.19
N ALA A 11 -5.41 12.10 4.02
CA ALA A 11 -4.87 13.12 3.11
C ALA A 11 -3.46 13.60 3.49
N GLY A 12 -2.93 13.17 4.63
CA GLY A 12 -1.56 13.39 5.06
C GLY A 12 -0.60 12.22 4.81
N CYS A 13 -1.07 11.12 4.23
CA CYS A 13 -0.20 10.00 3.90
C CYS A 13 0.83 10.38 2.79
N PRO A 14 1.96 9.65 2.67
CA PRO A 14 2.99 9.97 1.67
C PRO A 14 2.50 10.00 0.21
N GLY A 15 1.38 9.33 -0.09
CA GLY A 15 0.75 9.30 -1.41
C GLY A 15 -0.24 10.43 -1.68
N ALA A 16 -0.66 11.18 -0.65
CA ALA A 16 -1.72 12.18 -0.78
C ALA A 16 -1.33 13.35 -1.69
N ALA A 17 -0.16 13.92 -1.48
CA ALA A 17 0.30 15.06 -2.26
C ALA A 17 0.31 14.83 -3.78
N PRO A 18 0.85 13.71 -4.33
CA PRO A 18 0.74 13.43 -5.75
C PRO A 18 -0.70 13.19 -6.22
N VAL A 19 -1.55 12.54 -5.43
CA VAL A 19 -2.97 12.33 -5.79
C VAL A 19 -3.71 13.66 -5.87
N ILE A 20 -3.59 14.51 -4.84
CA ILE A 20 -4.19 15.86 -4.83
C ILE A 20 -3.73 16.65 -6.05
N ARG A 21 -2.42 16.64 -6.34
CA ARG A 21 -1.87 17.35 -7.51
C ARG A 21 -2.45 16.83 -8.82
N GLN A 22 -2.54 15.51 -9.01
CA GLN A 22 -3.11 14.94 -10.22
C GLN A 22 -4.59 15.30 -10.40
N LEU A 23 -5.38 15.26 -9.33
CA LEU A 23 -6.78 15.65 -9.38
C LEU A 23 -6.95 17.15 -9.68
N LYS A 24 -6.10 18.00 -9.10
CA LYS A 24 -6.11 19.45 -9.36
C LYS A 24 -5.63 19.86 -10.78
N GLN A 25 -4.92 18.95 -11.47
CA GLN A 25 -4.45 19.16 -12.85
C GLN A 25 -5.44 18.70 -13.93
N VAL A 26 -6.65 18.33 -13.55
CA VAL A 26 -7.70 17.99 -14.50
C VAL A 26 -8.28 19.26 -15.12
N ASP A 27 -8.21 19.36 -16.46
CA ASP A 27 -8.68 20.55 -17.22
C ASP A 27 -10.14 20.44 -17.64
N GLU A 28 -10.72 19.22 -17.72
CA GLU A 28 -12.08 19.03 -18.25
C GLU A 28 -13.20 19.39 -17.28
N ARG A 29 -12.87 19.51 -15.95
CA ARG A 29 -13.80 19.98 -14.92
C ARG A 29 -13.06 20.46 -13.67
N SER A 30 -13.75 21.26 -12.84
CA SER A 30 -13.29 21.57 -11.49
C SER A 30 -13.42 20.35 -10.57
N ILE A 31 -12.39 20.10 -9.74
CA ILE A 31 -12.42 19.06 -8.71
C ILE A 31 -12.18 19.71 -7.35
N GLU A 32 -13.21 19.68 -6.50
CA GLU A 32 -13.13 20.06 -5.10
C GLU A 32 -12.68 18.85 -4.27
N ILE A 33 -11.59 18.98 -3.53
CA ILE A 33 -11.04 17.91 -2.70
C ILE A 33 -11.32 18.20 -1.23
N ILE A 34 -12.08 17.32 -0.61
CA ILE A 34 -12.31 17.31 0.83
C ILE A 34 -11.34 16.32 1.45
N GLY A 35 -10.36 16.80 2.22
CA GLY A 35 -9.37 15.95 2.88
C GLY A 35 -9.80 15.54 4.28
N THR A 36 -9.46 14.33 4.72
CA THR A 36 -9.54 13.95 6.13
C THR A 36 -8.22 13.34 6.61
N ASP A 37 -7.83 13.63 7.84
CA ASP A 37 -6.68 12.99 8.51
C ASP A 37 -6.86 13.06 10.04
N ILE A 38 -6.03 12.32 10.77
CA ILE A 38 -5.98 12.36 12.24
C ILE A 38 -5.17 13.56 12.76
N ASP A 39 -4.48 14.27 11.89
CA ASP A 39 -3.53 15.33 12.23
C ASP A 39 -3.65 16.51 11.26
N GLN A 40 -3.94 17.68 11.80
CA GLN A 40 -4.12 18.92 11.04
C GLN A 40 -2.82 19.50 10.44
N TYR A 41 -1.65 19.06 10.91
CA TYR A 41 -0.36 19.52 10.41
C TYR A 41 0.15 18.69 9.21
N LYS A 42 -0.72 17.92 8.60
CA LYS A 42 -0.40 17.15 7.39
C LYS A 42 -0.66 17.95 6.13
N ILE A 43 0.03 17.55 5.05
CA ILE A 43 -0.05 18.22 3.75
C ILE A 43 -1.49 18.40 3.24
N GLY A 44 -2.36 17.41 3.49
CA GLY A 44 -3.75 17.45 3.09
C GLY A 44 -4.53 18.63 3.65
N ALA A 45 -4.25 19.03 4.89
CA ALA A 45 -4.91 20.20 5.51
C ALA A 45 -4.62 21.53 4.77
N HIS A 46 -3.55 21.59 3.97
CA HIS A 46 -3.11 22.79 3.28
C HIS A 46 -3.35 22.76 1.76
N TRP A 47 -3.56 21.55 1.20
CA TRP A 47 -3.69 21.36 -0.25
C TRP A 47 -5.08 20.93 -0.69
N CYS A 48 -5.90 20.42 0.22
CA CYS A 48 -7.32 20.19 -0.03
C CYS A 48 -8.09 21.51 0.05
N ASP A 49 -9.25 21.58 -0.60
CA ASP A 49 -10.12 22.75 -0.56
C ASP A 49 -10.83 22.88 0.78
N ARG A 50 -11.14 21.74 1.38
CA ARG A 50 -11.69 21.60 2.74
C ARG A 50 -10.96 20.50 3.47
N PHE A 51 -10.93 20.58 4.79
CA PHE A 51 -10.26 19.58 5.62
C PHE A 51 -11.01 19.33 6.93
N HIS A 52 -11.11 18.04 7.30
CA HIS A 52 -11.75 17.62 8.54
C HIS A 52 -10.86 16.66 9.31
N LEU A 53 -10.78 16.87 10.62
CA LEU A 53 -10.17 15.89 11.52
C LEU A 53 -11.10 14.70 11.73
N VAL A 54 -10.49 13.49 11.72
CA VAL A 54 -11.17 12.24 11.96
C VAL A 54 -10.43 11.41 13.02
N PRO A 55 -11.12 10.53 13.77
CA PRO A 55 -10.47 9.54 14.61
C PRO A 55 -9.59 8.57 13.80
N LYS A 56 -8.76 7.77 14.48
CA LYS A 56 -8.00 6.68 13.84
C LYS A 56 -8.95 5.68 13.18
N GLY A 57 -8.56 5.12 12.02
CA GLY A 57 -9.40 4.18 11.25
C GLY A 57 -9.86 2.92 11.99
N GLY A 58 -9.15 2.51 13.06
CA GLY A 58 -9.57 1.42 13.94
C GLY A 58 -10.48 1.85 15.11
N SER A 59 -10.78 3.15 15.24
CA SER A 59 -11.68 3.65 16.29
C SER A 59 -13.16 3.44 15.91
N PRO A 60 -14.03 3.08 16.86
CA PRO A 60 -15.47 2.94 16.60
C PRO A 60 -16.13 4.25 16.14
N GLU A 61 -15.56 5.40 16.46
CA GLU A 61 -16.06 6.72 16.04
C GLU A 61 -15.67 7.11 14.61
N PHE A 62 -14.78 6.35 13.95
CA PHE A 62 -14.27 6.70 12.63
C PHE A 62 -15.35 6.71 11.54
N ILE A 63 -16.13 5.65 11.44
CA ILE A 63 -17.21 5.53 10.44
C ILE A 63 -18.34 6.53 10.71
N PRO A 64 -18.87 6.70 11.94
CA PRO A 64 -19.83 7.75 12.24
C PRO A 64 -19.33 9.15 11.83
N ARG A 65 -18.06 9.47 12.10
CA ARG A 65 -17.48 10.76 11.70
C ARG A 65 -17.39 10.93 10.18
N LEU A 66 -17.07 9.88 9.43
CA LEU A 66 -17.09 9.93 7.96
C LEU A 66 -18.50 10.17 7.42
N ILE A 67 -19.51 9.55 8.02
CA ILE A 67 -20.92 9.76 7.62
C ILE A 67 -21.32 11.23 7.81
N GLU A 68 -21.03 11.83 8.97
CA GLU A 68 -21.28 13.27 9.21
C GLU A 68 -20.62 14.14 8.14
N ILE A 69 -19.38 13.83 7.76
CA ILE A 69 -18.65 14.58 6.72
C ILE A 69 -19.31 14.37 5.34
N ILE A 70 -19.71 13.14 5.02
CA ILE A 70 -20.39 12.83 3.75
C ILE A 70 -21.72 13.61 3.65
N GLU A 71 -22.53 13.62 4.70
CA GLU A 71 -23.80 14.34 4.74
C GLU A 71 -23.61 15.86 4.63
N LEU A 72 -22.57 16.41 5.27
CA LEU A 72 -22.23 17.83 5.25
C LEU A 72 -21.70 18.26 3.87
N GLU A 73 -20.68 17.56 3.35
CA GLU A 73 -19.91 17.95 2.18
C GLU A 73 -20.46 17.39 0.86
N ARG A 74 -21.27 16.33 0.94
CA ARG A 74 -21.89 15.65 -0.19
C ARG A 74 -20.88 15.30 -1.31
N PRO A 75 -19.80 14.58 -1.00
CA PRO A 75 -18.84 14.16 -2.01
C PRO A 75 -19.46 13.14 -2.95
N HIS A 76 -19.11 13.20 -4.23
CA HIS A 76 -19.53 12.19 -5.21
C HIS A 76 -18.78 10.87 -5.02
N VAL A 77 -17.51 10.94 -4.59
CA VAL A 77 -16.63 9.78 -4.43
C VAL A 77 -15.84 9.89 -3.13
N LEU A 78 -15.77 8.78 -2.38
CA LEU A 78 -14.83 8.56 -1.30
C LEU A 78 -13.65 7.73 -1.81
N LEU A 79 -12.43 8.26 -1.66
CA LEU A 79 -11.18 7.68 -2.13
C LEU A 79 -10.25 7.39 -0.93
N PRO A 80 -10.16 6.14 -0.45
CA PRO A 80 -9.30 5.79 0.69
C PRO A 80 -7.83 5.65 0.27
N GLN A 81 -6.90 6.14 1.11
CA GLN A 81 -5.48 6.09 0.82
C GLN A 81 -4.62 5.34 1.86
N SER A 82 -5.20 4.93 2.97
CA SER A 82 -4.41 4.31 4.05
C SER A 82 -4.90 2.91 4.39
N SER A 83 -3.95 1.98 4.52
CA SER A 83 -4.19 0.66 5.09
C SER A 83 -4.71 0.71 6.54
N ALA A 84 -4.53 1.82 7.26
CA ALA A 84 -5.01 1.96 8.63
C ALA A 84 -6.54 2.08 8.72
N GLU A 85 -7.20 2.44 7.64
CA GLU A 85 -8.65 2.71 7.59
C GLU A 85 -9.40 1.85 6.58
N ILE A 86 -8.66 1.19 5.64
CA ILE A 86 -9.28 0.52 4.49
C ILE A 86 -10.21 -0.62 4.89
N ILE A 87 -9.87 -1.38 5.96
CA ILE A 87 -10.73 -2.46 6.47
C ILE A 87 -12.04 -1.88 7.00
N ALA A 88 -11.98 -0.83 7.81
CA ALA A 88 -13.17 -0.19 8.35
C ALA A 88 -14.07 0.37 7.24
N ILE A 89 -13.48 1.01 6.23
CA ILE A 89 -14.23 1.53 5.07
C ILE A 89 -14.85 0.38 4.26
N ALA A 90 -14.10 -0.69 3.99
CA ALA A 90 -14.61 -1.84 3.23
C ALA A 90 -15.75 -2.57 3.95
N SER A 91 -15.63 -2.77 5.27
CA SER A 91 -16.68 -3.41 6.10
C SER A 91 -17.94 -2.56 6.25
N ASN A 92 -17.87 -1.24 6.01
CA ASN A 92 -19.00 -0.33 6.13
C ASN A 92 -19.35 0.36 4.80
N LYS A 93 -18.96 -0.24 3.66
CA LYS A 93 -19.16 0.34 2.33
C LYS A 93 -20.61 0.72 2.07
N GLU A 94 -21.53 -0.21 2.31
CA GLU A 94 -22.95 0.01 2.07
C GLU A 94 -23.52 1.16 2.93
N LEU A 95 -23.06 1.27 4.18
CA LEU A 95 -23.48 2.34 5.08
C LEU A 95 -22.99 3.72 4.60
N LEU A 96 -21.73 3.80 4.14
CA LEU A 96 -21.14 5.01 3.58
C LEU A 96 -21.81 5.39 2.24
N GLU A 97 -22.14 4.42 1.39
CA GLU A 97 -22.86 4.65 0.14
C GLU A 97 -24.30 5.10 0.39
N ALA A 98 -24.96 4.60 1.41
CA ALA A 98 -26.30 5.06 1.84
C ALA A 98 -26.30 6.50 2.33
N ALA A 99 -25.16 7.01 2.85
CA ALA A 99 -25.00 8.43 3.22
C ALA A 99 -24.83 9.37 2.00
N GLY A 100 -24.72 8.84 0.77
CA GLY A 100 -24.79 9.60 -0.47
C GLY A 100 -23.47 9.79 -1.23
N THR A 101 -22.49 8.90 -1.06
CA THR A 101 -21.23 8.91 -1.82
C THR A 101 -21.00 7.55 -2.49
N LYS A 102 -20.22 7.49 -3.58
CA LYS A 102 -19.70 6.21 -4.10
C LYS A 102 -18.35 5.90 -3.45
N VAL A 103 -18.14 4.68 -2.99
CA VAL A 103 -16.92 4.31 -2.25
C VAL A 103 -15.98 3.47 -3.12
N MET A 104 -14.77 4.01 -3.36
CA MET A 104 -13.74 3.35 -4.17
C MET A 104 -12.92 2.37 -3.33
N VAL A 105 -13.49 1.24 -2.99
CA VAL A 105 -12.84 0.18 -2.22
C VAL A 105 -13.23 -1.20 -2.74
N ALA A 106 -12.31 -2.16 -2.69
CA ALA A 106 -12.57 -3.56 -3.00
C ALA A 106 -13.50 -4.20 -1.94
N SER A 107 -13.92 -5.43 -2.18
CA SER A 107 -14.76 -6.17 -1.23
C SER A 107 -14.04 -6.34 0.13
N GLU A 108 -14.81 -6.39 1.20
CA GLU A 108 -14.28 -6.59 2.56
C GLU A 108 -13.39 -7.85 2.64
N LYS A 109 -13.83 -8.96 2.01
CA LYS A 109 -13.07 -10.21 1.97
C LYS A 109 -11.70 -10.01 1.32
N ALA A 110 -11.66 -9.38 0.14
CA ALA A 110 -10.42 -9.13 -0.58
C ALA A 110 -9.47 -8.20 0.20
N VAL A 111 -10.02 -7.17 0.84
CA VAL A 111 -9.26 -6.24 1.69
C VAL A 111 -8.66 -6.97 2.89
N LYS A 112 -9.42 -7.80 3.60
CA LYS A 112 -8.92 -8.55 4.77
C LYS A 112 -7.79 -9.49 4.40
N ILE A 113 -7.93 -10.28 3.33
CA ILE A 113 -6.86 -11.16 2.84
C ILE A 113 -5.62 -10.34 2.46
N SER A 114 -5.79 -9.22 1.76
CA SER A 114 -4.66 -8.40 1.30
C SER A 114 -3.88 -7.74 2.44
N GLU A 115 -4.55 -7.33 3.51
CA GLU A 115 -3.95 -6.62 4.63
C GLU A 115 -3.30 -7.54 5.68
N ASN A 116 -3.57 -8.85 5.63
CA ASN A 116 -2.97 -9.87 6.48
C ASN A 116 -2.00 -10.73 5.65
N LYS A 117 -0.71 -10.60 5.92
CA LYS A 117 0.33 -11.29 5.13
C LYS A 117 0.30 -12.81 5.28
N ASP A 118 -0.06 -13.32 6.44
CA ASP A 118 -0.22 -14.75 6.69
C ASP A 118 -1.39 -15.32 5.84
N GLU A 119 -2.53 -14.64 5.88
CA GLU A 119 -3.67 -15.01 5.04
C GLU A 119 -3.35 -14.88 3.55
N LEU A 120 -2.67 -13.81 3.13
CA LEU A 120 -2.29 -13.57 1.75
C LEU A 120 -1.37 -14.69 1.21
N TYR A 121 -0.33 -15.04 1.95
CA TYR A 121 0.60 -16.07 1.53
C TYR A 121 -0.04 -17.46 1.59
N SER A 122 -0.81 -17.77 2.63
CA SER A 122 -1.58 -19.01 2.73
C SER A 122 -2.57 -19.16 1.58
N PHE A 123 -3.18 -18.07 1.14
CA PHE A 123 -4.14 -18.05 0.03
C PHE A 123 -3.48 -18.35 -1.32
N PHE A 124 -2.25 -17.89 -1.54
CA PHE A 124 -1.56 -18.02 -2.82
C PHE A 124 -0.50 -19.13 -2.88
N LYS A 125 -0.15 -19.80 -1.77
CA LYS A 125 0.94 -20.81 -1.73
C LYS A 125 0.81 -21.93 -2.76
N ASP A 126 -0.42 -22.34 -3.08
CA ASP A 126 -0.70 -23.43 -4.03
C ASP A 126 -1.20 -22.88 -5.39
N SER A 127 -0.91 -21.62 -5.70
CA SER A 127 -1.31 -20.93 -6.92
C SER A 127 -0.10 -20.66 -7.84
N PRO A 128 -0.30 -20.18 -9.08
CA PRO A 128 0.80 -19.74 -9.94
C PRO A 128 1.55 -18.50 -9.42
N VAL A 129 0.99 -17.76 -8.46
CA VAL A 129 1.66 -16.60 -7.85
C VAL A 129 2.69 -17.08 -6.85
N LYS A 130 3.96 -16.77 -7.10
CA LYS A 130 5.03 -17.11 -6.16
C LYS A 130 4.91 -16.26 -4.90
N VAL A 131 4.88 -16.92 -3.74
CA VAL A 131 5.00 -16.29 -2.42
C VAL A 131 6.22 -16.86 -1.70
N PRO A 132 6.87 -16.09 -0.80
CA PRO A 132 7.97 -16.63 0.01
C PRO A 132 7.54 -17.88 0.78
N GLU A 133 8.43 -18.84 0.95
CA GLU A 133 8.20 -19.91 1.92
C GLU A 133 8.17 -19.33 3.33
N PHE A 134 7.16 -19.67 4.13
CA PHE A 134 6.92 -19.00 5.41
C PHE A 134 6.38 -19.95 6.47
N ARG A 135 6.51 -19.54 7.73
CA ARG A 135 5.90 -20.19 8.89
C ARG A 135 5.31 -19.12 9.82
N HIS A 136 4.17 -19.41 10.41
CA HIS A 136 3.62 -18.64 11.51
C HIS A 136 4.14 -19.25 12.83
N VAL A 137 4.71 -18.44 13.68
CA VAL A 137 5.33 -18.87 14.95
C VAL A 137 4.81 -18.03 16.09
N SER A 138 4.54 -18.70 17.23
CA SER A 138 4.03 -18.10 18.46
C SER A 138 4.88 -18.48 19.70
N SER A 139 6.04 -19.14 19.48
CA SER A 139 7.00 -19.44 20.53
C SER A 139 8.42 -19.32 20.04
N LEU A 140 9.36 -19.12 20.96
CA LEU A 140 10.78 -19.06 20.67
C LEU A 140 11.30 -20.37 20.04
N GLU A 141 10.83 -21.52 20.54
CA GLU A 141 11.20 -22.83 20.02
C GLU A 141 10.75 -22.98 18.56
N GLN A 142 9.50 -22.61 18.24
CA GLN A 142 8.99 -22.60 16.88
C GLN A 142 9.79 -21.66 15.97
N PHE A 143 10.18 -20.47 16.48
CA PHE A 143 10.99 -19.53 15.71
C PHE A 143 12.34 -20.13 15.33
N VAL A 144 13.06 -20.72 16.30
CA VAL A 144 14.37 -21.33 16.05
C VAL A 144 14.24 -22.50 15.05
N SER A 145 13.32 -23.45 15.29
CA SER A 145 13.16 -24.59 14.38
C SER A 145 12.73 -24.17 12.97
N SER A 146 11.82 -23.20 12.87
CA SER A 146 11.38 -22.68 11.56
C SER A 146 12.49 -21.91 10.83
N SER A 147 13.37 -21.20 11.57
CA SER A 147 14.51 -20.54 10.94
C SER A 147 15.48 -21.55 10.31
N GLU A 148 15.74 -22.66 10.99
CA GLU A 148 16.57 -23.74 10.48
C GLU A 148 15.93 -24.44 9.28
N GLU A 149 14.63 -24.74 9.32
CA GLU A 149 13.87 -25.32 8.20
C GLU A 149 13.91 -24.40 6.95
N LEU A 150 13.92 -23.10 7.13
CA LEU A 150 14.00 -22.11 6.05
C LEU A 150 15.43 -21.84 5.56
N GLY A 151 16.43 -22.55 6.14
CA GLY A 151 17.81 -22.57 5.66
C GLY A 151 18.81 -21.74 6.48
N TYR A 152 18.41 -21.15 7.59
CA TYR A 152 19.35 -20.51 8.52
C TYR A 152 20.25 -21.56 9.20
N PRO A 153 21.55 -21.34 9.44
CA PRO A 153 22.29 -20.06 9.24
C PRO A 153 22.86 -19.87 7.83
N ASP A 154 22.86 -20.91 6.97
CA ASP A 154 23.51 -20.86 5.65
C ASP A 154 22.86 -19.81 4.71
N ASN A 155 21.56 -19.59 4.88
CA ASN A 155 20.82 -18.56 4.19
C ASN A 155 20.15 -17.63 5.21
N PRO A 156 20.16 -16.31 4.99
CA PRO A 156 19.39 -15.40 5.83
C PRO A 156 17.89 -15.69 5.70
N VAL A 157 17.17 -15.51 6.80
CA VAL A 157 15.71 -15.52 6.82
C VAL A 157 15.20 -14.15 7.28
N CYS A 158 13.96 -13.83 7.05
CA CYS A 158 13.40 -12.60 7.55
C CYS A 158 12.10 -12.85 8.33
N PHE A 159 11.81 -11.95 9.25
CA PHE A 159 10.60 -12.05 10.06
C PHE A 159 9.94 -10.68 10.28
N LYS A 160 8.65 -10.72 10.58
CA LYS A 160 7.83 -9.53 10.89
C LYS A 160 6.56 -9.95 11.63
N PRO A 161 5.90 -9.04 12.37
CA PRO A 161 4.55 -9.30 12.84
C PRO A 161 3.59 -9.54 11.65
N PRO A 162 2.60 -10.44 11.75
CA PRO A 162 1.63 -10.73 10.69
C PRO A 162 0.90 -9.45 10.20
N PHE A 163 0.51 -8.62 11.14
CA PHE A 163 -0.08 -7.30 10.89
C PHE A 163 0.97 -6.21 11.09
N SER A 164 1.69 -5.85 10.04
CA SER A 164 2.68 -4.78 10.10
C SER A 164 2.65 -3.90 8.86
N LYS A 165 2.92 -2.60 9.02
CA LYS A 165 2.85 -1.59 7.95
C LYS A 165 4.13 -0.75 7.93
N GLY A 166 4.60 -0.38 6.73
CA GLY A 166 5.75 0.52 6.56
C GLY A 166 7.04 -0.05 7.16
N SER A 167 7.33 -1.32 6.91
CA SER A 167 8.51 -2.06 7.38
C SER A 167 8.68 -2.11 8.92
N ARG A 168 7.62 -1.78 9.70
CA ARG A 168 7.70 -1.88 11.17
C ARG A 168 7.78 -3.34 11.58
N GLY A 169 8.76 -3.64 12.46
CA GLY A 169 9.01 -5.00 12.93
C GLY A 169 9.68 -5.93 11.93
N PHE A 170 9.90 -5.51 10.68
CA PHE A 170 10.66 -6.31 9.72
C PHE A 170 12.13 -6.38 10.10
N ARG A 171 12.68 -7.60 10.16
CA ARG A 171 14.10 -7.85 10.38
C ARG A 171 14.59 -8.99 9.50
N ILE A 172 15.89 -8.94 9.20
CA ILE A 172 16.63 -9.98 8.48
C ILE A 172 17.54 -10.65 9.49
N LEU A 173 17.31 -11.93 9.77
CA LEU A 173 18.15 -12.74 10.63
C LEU A 173 19.35 -13.24 9.82
N SER A 174 20.55 -12.81 10.20
CA SER A 174 21.79 -13.21 9.56
C SER A 174 22.97 -12.97 10.50
N ASP A 175 23.85 -13.96 10.62
CA ASP A 175 25.10 -13.84 11.39
C ASP A 175 26.28 -13.36 10.55
N ASP A 176 26.14 -13.27 9.23
CA ASP A 176 27.20 -12.82 8.31
C ASP A 176 27.45 -11.31 8.32
N VAL A 177 26.52 -10.54 8.89
CA VAL A 177 26.60 -9.08 8.89
C VAL A 177 27.32 -8.58 10.14
N SER A 178 28.52 -8.01 9.95
CA SER A 178 29.33 -7.48 11.03
C SER A 178 28.62 -6.35 11.78
N ARG A 179 28.30 -6.55 13.06
CA ARG A 179 27.71 -5.53 13.94
C ARG A 179 28.56 -4.27 14.01
N LYS A 180 29.89 -4.40 14.01
CA LYS A 180 30.83 -3.28 13.97
C LYS A 180 30.66 -2.46 12.69
N GLU A 181 30.46 -3.10 11.55
CA GLU A 181 30.23 -2.40 10.29
C GLU A 181 28.88 -1.67 10.28
N ILE A 182 27.83 -2.29 10.79
CA ILE A 182 26.52 -1.64 10.95
C ILE A 182 26.70 -0.35 11.77
N ILE A 183 27.32 -0.45 12.95
CA ILE A 183 27.46 0.69 13.86
C ILE A 183 28.30 1.82 13.25
N LEU A 184 29.38 1.48 12.54
CA LEU A 184 30.32 2.47 12.02
C LEU A 184 29.95 3.04 10.64
N LYS A 185 29.27 2.27 9.79
CA LYS A 185 29.05 2.61 8.38
C LYS A 185 27.60 2.89 8.02
N GLN A 186 26.64 2.45 8.83
CA GLN A 186 25.23 2.66 8.56
C GLN A 186 24.65 3.78 9.44
N ARG A 187 23.53 4.34 9.01
CA ARG A 187 22.74 5.22 9.88
C ARG A 187 22.20 4.37 11.04
N PRO A 188 21.76 4.97 12.17
CA PRO A 188 21.27 4.22 13.35
C PRO A 188 19.92 3.52 13.05
N PHE A 189 19.88 2.79 11.94
CA PHE A 189 18.76 1.99 11.50
C PHE A 189 19.30 0.83 10.64
N SER A 190 19.08 -0.40 11.08
CA SER A 190 19.43 -1.61 10.33
C SER A 190 18.30 -2.61 10.41
N TYR A 191 18.05 -3.29 9.29
CA TYR A 191 17.13 -4.43 9.25
C TYR A 191 17.76 -5.71 9.78
N PHE A 192 19.09 -5.79 9.84
CA PHE A 192 19.81 -6.99 10.24
C PHE A 192 19.85 -7.17 11.75
N ILE A 193 19.63 -8.40 12.18
CA ILE A 193 19.75 -8.87 13.55
C ILE A 193 20.42 -10.25 13.54
N SER A 194 21.32 -10.52 14.48
CA SER A 194 21.90 -11.85 14.67
C SER A 194 20.97 -12.74 15.52
N MET A 195 21.16 -14.07 15.45
CA MET A 195 20.43 -14.98 16.35
C MET A 195 20.71 -14.66 17.80
N ASN A 196 21.95 -14.33 18.16
CA ASN A 196 22.28 -13.96 19.55
C ASN A 196 21.53 -12.73 20.01
N GLU A 197 21.44 -11.67 19.19
CA GLU A 197 20.65 -10.49 19.52
C GLU A 197 19.16 -10.81 19.64
N PHE A 198 18.65 -11.65 18.75
CA PHE A 198 17.26 -12.11 18.82
C PHE A 198 16.97 -12.84 20.12
N MET A 199 17.84 -13.80 20.49
CA MET A 199 17.72 -14.54 21.75
C MET A 199 17.87 -13.65 23.00
N ASP A 200 18.71 -12.63 22.93
CA ASP A 200 18.88 -11.67 24.03
C ASP A 200 17.63 -10.81 24.28
N VAL A 201 16.87 -10.53 23.23
CA VAL A 201 15.63 -9.75 23.32
C VAL A 201 14.45 -10.64 23.66
N PHE A 202 14.19 -11.68 22.86
CA PHE A 202 12.97 -12.49 22.95
C PHE A 202 13.10 -13.72 23.86
N GLY A 203 14.32 -14.16 24.14
CA GLY A 203 14.56 -15.33 24.98
C GLY A 203 14.37 -15.08 26.49
N LYS A 204 14.10 -13.83 26.88
CA LYS A 204 13.93 -13.40 28.28
C LYS A 204 12.49 -12.97 28.61
N ASP A 205 11.66 -12.88 27.58
CA ASP A 205 10.27 -12.45 27.75
C ASP A 205 9.38 -13.66 28.10
N ASP A 206 8.46 -13.45 29.05
CA ASP A 206 7.46 -14.46 29.44
C ASP A 206 6.42 -14.71 28.33
N GLU A 207 6.23 -13.74 27.43
CA GLU A 207 5.30 -13.82 26.30
C GLU A 207 6.04 -13.63 24.98
N PHE A 208 6.02 -14.66 24.12
CA PHE A 208 6.57 -14.57 22.77
C PHE A 208 5.51 -13.98 21.82
N PRO A 209 5.85 -12.98 21.00
CA PRO A 209 4.88 -12.41 20.05
C PRO A 209 4.60 -13.34 18.88
N GLU A 210 3.42 -13.19 18.27
CA GLU A 210 3.17 -13.83 16.99
C GLU A 210 4.02 -13.20 15.89
N LEU A 211 4.80 -14.02 15.18
CA LEU A 211 5.66 -13.62 14.09
C LEU A 211 5.42 -14.47 12.85
N LEU A 212 5.57 -13.85 11.70
CA LEU A 212 5.72 -14.50 10.42
C LEU A 212 7.20 -14.55 10.09
N ILE A 213 7.79 -15.75 10.05
CA ILE A 213 9.15 -15.99 9.59
C ILE A 213 9.10 -16.54 8.15
N MET A 214 10.01 -16.09 7.29
CA MET A 214 10.01 -16.44 5.88
C MET A 214 11.41 -16.45 5.29
N GLU A 215 11.59 -17.13 4.18
CA GLU A 215 12.79 -17.04 3.38
C GLU A 215 13.10 -15.58 3.00
N TYR A 216 14.36 -15.22 2.97
CA TYR A 216 14.80 -13.89 2.53
C TYR A 216 14.98 -13.90 1.02
N VAL A 217 13.94 -13.49 0.32
CA VAL A 217 13.93 -13.42 -1.15
C VAL A 217 14.81 -12.29 -1.63
N GLN A 218 15.66 -12.59 -2.63
CA GLN A 218 16.52 -11.61 -3.31
C GLN A 218 16.02 -11.35 -4.73
N GLY A 219 16.16 -10.13 -5.20
CA GLY A 219 15.74 -9.74 -6.54
C GLY A 219 15.53 -8.26 -6.68
N VAL A 220 15.07 -7.85 -7.85
CA VAL A 220 14.67 -6.45 -8.09
C VAL A 220 13.35 -6.18 -7.38
N ASP A 221 13.33 -5.14 -6.55
CA ASP A 221 12.09 -4.68 -5.91
C ASP A 221 11.23 -3.97 -6.96
N CYS A 222 10.06 -4.51 -7.22
CA CYS A 222 9.11 -3.99 -8.20
C CYS A 222 7.74 -3.76 -7.56
N THR A 223 6.96 -2.88 -8.19
CA THR A 223 5.56 -2.67 -7.83
C THR A 223 4.71 -2.63 -9.09
N THR A 224 3.55 -3.25 -9.01
CA THR A 224 2.48 -3.10 -9.99
C THR A 224 1.36 -2.25 -9.39
N ASP A 225 0.85 -1.29 -10.15
CA ASP A 225 -0.19 -0.36 -9.71
C ASP A 225 -1.40 -0.42 -10.67
N PRO A 226 -2.08 -1.56 -10.79
CA PRO A 226 -3.16 -1.71 -11.76
C PRO A 226 -4.40 -0.88 -11.37
N LEU A 227 -5.11 -0.39 -12.37
CA LEU A 227 -6.52 -0.05 -12.30
C LEU A 227 -7.32 -1.26 -12.73
N THR A 228 -8.20 -1.73 -11.86
CA THR A 228 -8.93 -3.00 -12.03
C THR A 228 -10.43 -2.76 -11.96
N ARG A 229 -11.19 -3.68 -12.57
CA ARG A 229 -12.64 -3.70 -12.47
C ARG A 229 -13.16 -5.14 -12.56
N LYS A 230 -13.97 -5.56 -11.58
CA LYS A 230 -14.61 -6.89 -11.53
C LYS A 230 -13.62 -8.04 -11.74
N GLY A 231 -12.47 -7.98 -11.08
CA GLY A 231 -11.43 -9.00 -11.21
C GLY A 231 -10.62 -8.96 -12.51
N GLU A 232 -10.72 -7.90 -13.31
CA GLU A 232 -9.92 -7.70 -14.51
C GLU A 232 -8.95 -6.52 -14.36
N VAL A 233 -7.74 -6.70 -14.87
CA VAL A 233 -6.75 -5.63 -15.01
C VAL A 233 -7.05 -4.84 -16.28
N LEU A 234 -7.35 -3.55 -16.14
CA LEU A 234 -7.61 -2.66 -17.27
C LEU A 234 -6.35 -1.93 -17.71
N LEU A 235 -5.51 -1.54 -16.75
CA LEU A 235 -4.29 -0.77 -16.93
C LEU A 235 -3.32 -1.16 -15.83
N CYS A 236 -2.03 -1.40 -16.13
CA CYS A 236 -1.05 -1.83 -15.13
C CYS A 236 0.33 -1.22 -15.36
N PRO A 237 0.65 -0.06 -14.81
CA PRO A 237 2.03 0.40 -14.74
C PRO A 237 2.84 -0.50 -13.80
N ILE A 238 4.04 -0.89 -14.24
CA ILE A 238 5.00 -1.68 -13.47
C ILE A 238 6.26 -0.86 -13.27
N LYS A 239 6.74 -0.77 -12.05
CA LYS A 239 7.90 0.07 -11.71
C LYS A 239 8.91 -0.69 -10.87
N SER A 240 10.18 -0.62 -11.23
CA SER A 240 11.26 -1.00 -10.32
C SER A 240 11.50 0.11 -9.29
N ARG A 241 11.80 -0.28 -8.06
CA ARG A 241 11.94 0.59 -6.89
C ARG A 241 13.40 0.63 -6.45
N HIS A 242 13.91 1.83 -6.18
CA HIS A 242 15.32 2.01 -5.85
C HIS A 242 15.49 3.04 -4.73
N ASN A 243 16.64 2.95 -4.04
CA ASN A 243 17.07 3.94 -3.05
C ASN A 243 16.03 4.12 -1.92
N GLU A 244 15.67 3.02 -1.26
CA GLU A 244 14.69 3.07 -0.17
C GLU A 244 15.17 3.97 0.98
N ARG A 245 14.23 4.73 1.55
CA ARG A 245 14.42 5.50 2.76
C ARG A 245 13.20 5.36 3.66
N CYS A 246 13.40 4.70 4.80
CA CYS A 246 12.33 4.43 5.79
C CYS A 246 11.09 3.76 5.16
N GLY A 247 11.29 2.69 4.38
CA GLY A 247 10.21 1.95 3.70
C GLY A 247 9.65 2.65 2.46
N LEU A 248 10.16 3.83 2.09
CA LEU A 248 9.71 4.56 0.91
C LEU A 248 10.82 4.61 -0.14
N PRO A 249 10.62 4.06 -1.33
CA PRO A 249 11.57 4.20 -2.42
C PRO A 249 11.62 5.64 -2.90
N MET A 250 12.82 6.10 -3.22
CA MET A 250 13.11 7.48 -3.64
C MET A 250 13.25 7.62 -5.15
N LYS A 251 13.47 6.51 -5.86
CA LYS A 251 13.57 6.47 -7.33
C LYS A 251 12.77 5.29 -7.86
N PHE A 252 12.08 5.51 -8.96
CA PHE A 252 11.32 4.50 -9.72
C PHE A 252 11.69 4.57 -11.17
N VAL A 253 11.68 3.42 -11.82
CA VAL A 253 11.81 3.32 -13.27
C VAL A 253 10.65 2.50 -13.79
N GLN A 254 9.91 3.03 -14.75
CA GLN A 254 8.85 2.30 -15.44
C GLN A 254 9.48 1.17 -16.25
N VAL A 255 9.07 -0.05 -15.97
CA VAL A 255 9.61 -1.27 -16.62
C VAL A 255 8.50 -2.08 -17.25
N GLU A 256 8.87 -2.95 -18.16
CA GLU A 256 8.02 -3.99 -18.68
C GLU A 256 8.38 -5.32 -17.99
N SER A 257 7.37 -6.08 -17.53
CA SER A 257 7.52 -7.42 -16.99
C SER A 257 6.24 -8.22 -17.23
N PRO A 258 6.22 -9.06 -18.27
CA PRO A 258 5.09 -9.95 -18.54
C PRO A 258 4.77 -10.87 -17.36
N GLU A 259 5.80 -11.37 -16.66
CA GLU A 259 5.67 -12.28 -15.51
C GLU A 259 4.94 -11.61 -14.34
N LEU A 260 5.30 -10.36 -14.03
CA LEU A 260 4.62 -9.60 -12.97
C LEU A 260 3.20 -9.19 -13.38
N LEU A 261 2.98 -8.92 -14.65
CA LEU A 261 1.64 -8.63 -15.17
C LEU A 261 0.73 -9.86 -15.08
N GLU A 262 1.25 -11.05 -15.43
CA GLU A 262 0.52 -12.31 -15.32
C GLU A 262 0.18 -12.63 -13.86
N SER A 263 1.17 -12.53 -12.94
CA SER A 263 0.97 -12.73 -11.51
C SER A 263 -0.07 -11.73 -10.96
N THR A 264 0.04 -10.44 -11.33
CA THR A 264 -0.93 -9.41 -10.92
C THR A 264 -2.33 -9.70 -11.45
N SER A 265 -2.44 -10.14 -12.70
CA SER A 265 -3.73 -10.48 -13.32
C SER A 265 -4.38 -11.68 -12.62
N HIS A 266 -3.58 -12.68 -12.23
CA HIS A 266 -4.06 -13.82 -11.46
C HIS A 266 -4.55 -13.39 -10.06
N ILE A 267 -3.79 -12.55 -9.35
CA ILE A 267 -4.17 -12.00 -8.04
C ILE A 267 -5.50 -11.24 -8.15
N VAL A 268 -5.60 -10.33 -9.11
CA VAL A 268 -6.78 -9.50 -9.34
C VAL A 268 -8.00 -10.34 -9.62
N LYS A 269 -7.89 -11.34 -10.49
CA LYS A 269 -8.97 -12.25 -10.86
C LYS A 269 -9.43 -13.11 -9.67
N THR A 270 -8.48 -13.69 -8.93
CA THR A 270 -8.79 -14.65 -7.87
C THR A 270 -9.41 -13.99 -6.65
N LEU A 271 -8.98 -12.78 -6.30
CA LEU A 271 -9.56 -11.98 -5.22
C LEU A 271 -10.70 -11.07 -5.67
N GLU A 272 -11.07 -11.11 -6.96
CA GLU A 272 -12.09 -10.23 -7.55
C GLU A 272 -11.87 -8.76 -7.20
N LEU A 273 -10.61 -8.32 -7.31
CA LEU A 273 -10.22 -6.97 -6.90
C LEU A 273 -10.79 -5.90 -7.82
N ASP A 274 -11.24 -4.83 -7.20
CA ASP A 274 -11.74 -3.63 -7.86
C ASP A 274 -10.86 -2.41 -7.55
N TRP A 275 -10.83 -1.48 -8.48
CA TRP A 275 -10.23 -0.16 -8.41
C TRP A 275 -8.70 -0.19 -8.45
N ILE A 276 -8.07 0.75 -7.74
CA ILE A 276 -6.62 0.87 -7.75
C ILE A 276 -6.05 0.03 -6.62
N ILE A 277 -5.14 -0.84 -6.96
CA ILE A 277 -4.37 -1.63 -6.01
C ILE A 277 -2.87 -1.41 -6.20
N ASN A 278 -2.08 -1.87 -5.25
CA ASN A 278 -0.64 -1.90 -5.35
C ASN A 278 -0.15 -3.26 -4.88
N ALA A 279 0.48 -4.02 -5.77
CA ALA A 279 1.18 -5.26 -5.41
C ALA A 279 2.69 -5.03 -5.46
N GLN A 280 3.40 -5.47 -4.44
CA GLN A 280 4.85 -5.37 -4.35
C GLN A 280 5.49 -6.74 -4.51
N PHE A 281 6.54 -6.80 -5.33
CA PHE A 281 7.28 -8.01 -5.64
C PHE A 281 8.78 -7.80 -5.38
N ILE A 282 9.47 -8.88 -4.98
CA ILE A 282 10.93 -8.99 -5.04
C ILE A 282 11.24 -10.12 -6.02
N GLY A 283 11.90 -9.80 -7.16
CA GLY A 283 11.90 -10.72 -8.29
C GLY A 283 10.47 -11.03 -8.74
N GLU A 284 10.09 -12.29 -8.70
CA GLU A 284 8.72 -12.75 -9.04
C GLU A 284 7.85 -13.03 -7.79
N TYR A 285 8.39 -12.87 -6.59
CA TYR A 285 7.69 -13.21 -5.35
C TYR A 285 6.82 -12.05 -4.86
N LEU A 286 5.53 -12.31 -4.66
CA LEU A 286 4.60 -11.38 -4.04
C LEU A 286 4.95 -11.18 -2.56
N ILE A 287 5.26 -9.93 -2.19
CA ILE A 287 5.67 -9.58 -0.82
C ILE A 287 4.56 -8.87 -0.05
N GLU A 288 3.77 -8.06 -0.75
CA GLU A 288 2.70 -7.25 -0.14
C GLU A 288 1.64 -6.91 -1.19
N LEU A 289 0.40 -6.93 -0.76
CA LEU A 289 -0.74 -6.46 -1.55
C LEU A 289 -1.47 -5.37 -0.77
N ASN A 290 -1.62 -4.21 -1.39
CA ASN A 290 -2.31 -3.07 -0.81
C ASN A 290 -3.53 -2.75 -1.68
N PRO A 291 -4.78 -3.02 -1.23
CA PRO A 291 -6.00 -2.79 -2.02
C PRO A 291 -6.41 -1.30 -1.99
N ARG A 292 -5.50 -0.42 -2.32
CA ARG A 292 -5.62 1.03 -2.28
C ARG A 292 -4.61 1.72 -3.19
N ILE A 293 -4.78 3.01 -3.38
CA ILE A 293 -3.82 3.83 -4.12
C ILE A 293 -2.43 3.74 -3.49
N SER A 294 -1.43 3.47 -4.32
CA SER A 294 -0.02 3.46 -3.93
C SER A 294 0.50 4.88 -3.70
N THR A 295 1.58 4.99 -2.94
CA THR A 295 2.32 6.25 -2.78
C THR A 295 3.02 6.69 -4.07
N GLN A 296 2.94 5.90 -5.15
CA GLN A 296 3.74 6.02 -6.37
C GLN A 296 2.92 5.90 -7.66
N ILE A 297 1.66 6.24 -7.60
CA ILE A 297 0.74 6.11 -8.74
C ILE A 297 1.06 7.08 -9.90
N PHE A 298 1.96 8.01 -9.69
CA PHE A 298 2.25 9.04 -10.68
C PHE A 298 2.88 8.47 -11.94
N ALA A 299 2.27 8.79 -13.09
CA ALA A 299 2.82 8.63 -14.43
C ALA A 299 2.44 9.86 -15.25
N PRO A 300 3.39 10.63 -15.83
CA PRO A 300 3.08 11.81 -16.63
C PRO A 300 2.14 11.47 -17.79
N GLY A 301 1.11 12.28 -17.98
CA GLY A 301 0.10 12.06 -19.03
C GLY A 301 -0.93 10.97 -18.72
N LEU A 302 -0.84 10.31 -17.56
CA LEU A 302 -1.73 9.25 -17.12
C LEU A 302 -2.23 9.52 -15.71
N ASN A 303 -3.42 10.09 -15.59
CA ASN A 303 -4.06 10.42 -14.31
C ASN A 303 -4.92 9.23 -13.84
N ILE A 304 -4.27 8.20 -13.29
CA ILE A 304 -4.94 6.96 -12.85
C ILE A 304 -6.03 7.22 -11.80
N PRO A 305 -5.82 8.07 -10.77
CA PRO A 305 -6.89 8.40 -9.82
C PRO A 305 -8.14 8.95 -10.51
N TYR A 306 -7.97 9.84 -11.48
CA TYR A 306 -9.10 10.42 -12.19
C TYR A 306 -9.77 9.42 -13.15
N LEU A 307 -9.00 8.58 -13.84
CA LEU A 307 -9.55 7.49 -14.64
C LEU A 307 -10.40 6.52 -13.79
N ALA A 308 -9.92 6.18 -12.60
CA ALA A 308 -10.67 5.33 -11.67
C ALA A 308 -11.97 6.01 -11.20
N ILE A 309 -11.94 7.30 -10.91
CA ILE A 309 -13.14 8.07 -10.54
C ILE A 309 -14.15 8.09 -11.69
N LYS A 310 -13.71 8.39 -12.91
CA LYS A 310 -14.59 8.38 -14.10
C LYS A 310 -15.21 7.00 -14.34
N LEU A 311 -14.42 5.93 -14.17
CA LEU A 311 -14.92 4.56 -14.29
C LEU A 311 -15.95 4.22 -13.21
N LEU A 312 -15.73 4.66 -11.95
CA LEU A 312 -16.68 4.49 -10.85
C LEU A 312 -17.99 5.25 -11.07
N LEU A 313 -17.90 6.44 -11.67
CA LEU A 313 -19.05 7.27 -12.02
C LEU A 313 -19.73 6.88 -13.34
N GLU A 314 -19.20 5.84 -14.03
CA GLU A 314 -19.69 5.34 -15.33
C GLU A 314 -19.60 6.40 -16.46
N GLU A 315 -18.63 7.32 -16.35
CA GLU A 315 -18.35 8.36 -17.35
C GLU A 315 -17.40 7.90 -18.44
N ILE A 316 -16.69 6.79 -18.22
CA ILE A 316 -15.83 6.09 -19.22
C ILE A 316 -16.04 4.58 -19.10
N THR A 317 -15.77 3.90 -20.19
CA THR A 317 -15.83 2.44 -20.31
C THR A 317 -14.51 1.78 -19.90
N PRO A 318 -14.52 0.48 -19.54
CA PRO A 318 -13.29 -0.28 -19.34
C PRO A 318 -12.35 -0.27 -20.56
N ASP A 319 -12.88 -0.26 -21.77
CA ASP A 319 -12.08 -0.25 -23.01
C ASP A 319 -11.33 1.09 -23.18
N GLU A 320 -11.96 2.22 -22.90
CA GLU A 320 -11.30 3.52 -22.90
C GLU A 320 -10.18 3.60 -21.86
N VAL A 321 -10.30 2.89 -20.72
CA VAL A 321 -9.21 2.77 -19.76
C VAL A 321 -8.07 1.92 -20.32
N ARG A 322 -8.37 0.79 -20.97
CA ARG A 322 -7.35 -0.07 -21.62
C ARG A 322 -6.55 0.68 -22.69
N ASP A 323 -7.19 1.53 -23.48
CA ASP A 323 -6.55 2.36 -24.51
C ASP A 323 -5.50 3.31 -23.90
N CYS A 324 -5.67 3.72 -22.63
CA CYS A 324 -4.69 4.54 -21.92
C CYS A 324 -3.37 3.81 -21.62
N SER A 325 -3.28 2.49 -21.81
CA SER A 325 -2.03 1.72 -21.63
C SER A 325 -0.91 2.22 -22.54
N SER A 326 -1.24 2.75 -23.72
CA SER A 326 -0.30 3.36 -24.66
C SER A 326 0.44 4.60 -24.10
N LYS A 327 -0.05 5.19 -23.01
CA LYS A 327 0.57 6.32 -22.32
C LYS A 327 1.64 5.90 -21.30
N ILE A 328 1.81 4.60 -21.04
CA ILE A 328 2.87 4.08 -20.18
C ILE A 328 4.18 4.13 -20.95
N ILE A 329 5.15 4.92 -20.47
CA ILE A 329 6.43 5.12 -21.13
C ILE A 329 7.50 4.28 -20.42
N ILE A 330 7.90 3.18 -21.04
CA ILE A 330 8.96 2.31 -20.50
C ILE A 330 10.29 3.07 -20.44
N GLY A 331 11.05 2.86 -19.37
CA GLY A 331 12.30 3.58 -19.06
C GLY A 331 12.10 4.95 -18.41
N GLN A 332 10.87 5.46 -18.34
CA GLN A 332 10.62 6.72 -17.65
C GLN A 332 10.99 6.60 -16.17
N THR A 333 11.80 7.55 -15.71
CA THR A 333 12.29 7.60 -14.33
C THR A 333 11.58 8.70 -13.56
N SER A 334 11.15 8.39 -12.35
CA SER A 334 10.68 9.38 -11.38
C SER A 334 11.54 9.37 -10.12
N VAL A 335 11.72 10.55 -9.53
CA VAL A 335 12.48 10.73 -8.29
C VAL A 335 11.60 11.46 -7.29
N ARG A 336 11.53 10.95 -6.07
CA ARG A 336 10.88 11.63 -4.96
C ARG A 336 11.82 12.66 -4.36
N TYR A 337 11.30 13.83 -4.03
CA TYR A 337 12.03 14.87 -3.33
C TYR A 337 11.21 15.39 -2.15
N TYR A 338 11.87 16.03 -1.21
CA TYR A 338 11.21 16.72 -0.11
C TYR A 338 10.95 18.17 -0.48
N ASN A 339 9.80 18.68 -0.07
CA ASN A 339 9.43 20.07 -0.19
C ASN A 339 8.89 20.58 1.15
N GLN A 340 8.79 21.88 1.31
CA GLN A 340 8.28 22.55 2.51
C GLN A 340 7.11 23.45 2.13
N ILE A 341 6.15 23.56 3.02
CA ILE A 341 5.10 24.56 2.98
C ILE A 341 5.20 25.42 4.23
N PHE A 342 4.83 26.67 4.10
CA PHE A 342 4.78 27.62 5.21
C PHE A 342 3.34 28.07 5.39
N PHE A 343 2.88 28.10 6.61
CA PHE A 343 1.54 28.54 6.99
C PHE A 343 1.60 29.15 8.39
N ASP A 344 0.66 30.05 8.70
CA ASP A 344 0.50 30.63 10.01
C ASP A 344 -0.46 29.79 10.84
N ASP A 345 -0.07 29.42 12.06
CA ASP A 345 -0.96 28.81 13.05
C ASP A 345 -1.86 29.92 13.62
N ASN A 346 -3.05 30.09 13.04
CA ASN A 346 -4.06 31.03 13.54
C ASN A 346 -5.07 30.34 14.43
#